data_9d82e504e5b61ed8fd61b55fde5f129f
#
_entry.id   9d82e504e5b61ed8fd61b55fde5f129f
#
_cell.length_a   1.000
_cell.length_b   1.000
_cell.length_c   1.000
_cell.angle_alpha   90.00
_cell.angle_beta   90.00
_cell.angle_gamma   90.00
#
_symmetry.space_group_name_H-M   'P 1'
#
loop_
_entity.id
_entity.type
_entity.pdbx_description
1 polymer ?
#
loop_
_entity_poly.entity_id
_entity_poly.type
_entity_poly.pdbx_seq_one_letter_code
_entity_poly.pdbx_strand_id
1 'polypeptide(L)'
;MKEVVRRGLFETNSSSIHSITMCSDDEWSKWVNGETYFDRVCKKFYEPNEDIERARKCQSWDEAWDLYESDKRNEYFHDCYHRFLTYEEFNDWEYIDFETYDAEYTTDKGETVHAFGYYGHD
;
A
#
# COMPACT_ATOMS: atom_id res chain seq x y z
N MET A 1 -4.80 -24.76 -5.28
CA MET A 1 -4.57 -23.34 -4.96
C MET A 1 -5.85 -22.56 -5.20
N LYS A 2 -6.15 -21.70 -4.28
CA LYS A 2 -7.34 -20.88 -4.39
C LYS A 2 -7.05 -19.65 -5.25
N GLU A 3 -7.94 -19.37 -6.15
CA GLU A 3 -7.86 -18.13 -6.93
C GLU A 3 -8.09 -16.94 -6.01
N VAL A 4 -7.13 -16.06 -5.95
CA VAL A 4 -7.17 -14.97 -4.99
C VAL A 4 -7.65 -13.68 -5.60
N VAL A 5 -7.17 -13.37 -6.77
CA VAL A 5 -7.51 -12.13 -7.44
C VAL A 5 -8.30 -12.48 -8.68
N ARG A 6 -9.48 -11.94 -8.76
CA ARG A 6 -10.31 -12.21 -9.91
C ARG A 6 -9.72 -11.57 -11.14
N ARG A 7 -9.64 -12.35 -12.17
CA ARG A 7 -9.07 -11.91 -13.42
C ARG A 7 -9.73 -10.64 -13.94
N GLY A 8 -11.05 -10.54 -13.79
CA GLY A 8 -11.78 -9.38 -14.25
C GLY A 8 -11.36 -8.06 -13.65
N LEU A 9 -10.75 -8.08 -12.46
CA LEU A 9 -10.27 -6.86 -11.86
C LEU A 9 -9.10 -6.24 -12.63
N PHE A 10 -8.38 -7.06 -13.36
CA PHE A 10 -7.19 -6.63 -14.08
C PHE A 10 -7.40 -6.57 -15.58
N GLU A 11 -8.57 -6.96 -16.04
CA GLU A 11 -8.93 -6.91 -17.43
C GLU A 11 -9.86 -5.75 -17.76
N THR A 12 -9.95 -4.79 -16.86
CA THR A 12 -10.81 -3.65 -17.03
C THR A 12 -10.30 -2.73 -18.12
N ASN A 13 -11.13 -1.80 -18.52
CA ASN A 13 -10.78 -0.87 -19.55
C ASN A 13 -9.68 0.09 -19.08
N SER A 14 -9.16 0.88 -20.01
CA SER A 14 -8.02 1.75 -19.76
C SER A 14 -8.29 2.89 -18.80
N SER A 15 -9.54 3.17 -18.47
CA SER A 15 -9.86 4.24 -17.52
C SER A 15 -9.79 3.77 -16.08
N SER A 16 -9.62 2.47 -15.85
CA SER A 16 -9.55 1.93 -14.49
C SER A 16 -8.13 1.98 -13.96
N ILE A 17 -8.01 2.29 -12.67
CA ILE A 17 -6.74 2.23 -11.96
C ILE A 17 -6.79 1.02 -11.04
N HIS A 18 -5.75 0.21 -11.09
CA HIS A 18 -5.65 -0.92 -10.18
C HIS A 18 -4.18 -1.23 -9.89
N SER A 19 -3.95 -1.84 -8.75
CA SER A 19 -2.61 -2.29 -8.38
C SER A 19 -2.72 -3.65 -7.71
N ILE A 20 -1.63 -4.37 -7.72
CA ILE A 20 -1.53 -5.63 -7.00
C ILE A 20 -0.14 -5.70 -6.37
N THR A 21 -0.12 -6.14 -5.11
CA THR A 21 1.12 -6.37 -4.39
C THR A 21 1.03 -7.77 -3.78
N MET A 22 2.09 -8.52 -3.90
CA MET A 22 2.17 -9.85 -3.30
C MET A 22 3.22 -9.84 -2.21
N CYS A 23 2.94 -10.54 -1.11
CA CYS A 23 3.87 -10.60 0.00
C CYS A 23 3.77 -11.96 0.68
N SER A 24 4.76 -12.24 1.53
CA SER A 24 4.75 -13.45 2.34
C SER A 24 3.73 -13.34 3.47
N ASP A 25 3.41 -14.49 4.05
CA ASP A 25 2.53 -14.52 5.22
C ASP A 25 3.15 -13.74 6.39
N ASP A 26 4.45 -13.80 6.55
CA ASP A 26 5.15 -13.08 7.62
C ASP A 26 5.03 -11.57 7.43
N GLU A 27 5.26 -11.07 6.23
CA GLU A 27 5.12 -9.65 5.92
C GLU A 27 3.69 -9.18 6.13
N TRP A 28 2.74 -9.98 5.69
CA TRP A 28 1.32 -9.68 5.84
C TRP A 28 0.93 -9.57 7.31
N SER A 29 1.35 -10.57 8.11
CA SER A 29 1.01 -10.60 9.53
C SER A 29 1.57 -9.40 10.28
N LYS A 30 2.80 -9.00 9.98
CA LYS A 30 3.40 -7.82 10.59
C LYS A 30 2.62 -6.56 10.28
N TRP A 31 2.18 -6.43 9.05
CA TRP A 31 1.40 -5.26 8.63
C TRP A 31 0.03 -5.23 9.32
N VAL A 32 -0.68 -6.35 9.30
CA VAL A 32 -2.00 -6.46 9.94
C VAL A 32 -1.90 -6.16 11.43
N ASN A 33 -0.82 -6.60 12.07
CA ASN A 33 -0.60 -6.39 13.50
C ASN A 33 -0.09 -4.98 13.84
N GLY A 34 0.13 -4.13 12.85
CA GLY A 34 0.59 -2.76 13.08
C GLY A 34 2.08 -2.62 13.30
N GLU A 35 2.85 -3.62 12.96
CA GLU A 35 4.31 -3.59 13.15
C GLU A 35 5.04 -2.91 12.00
N THR A 36 4.41 -2.80 10.83
CA THR A 36 5.01 -2.18 9.65
C THR A 36 4.02 -1.27 8.96
N TYR A 37 4.56 -0.41 8.09
CA TYR A 37 3.76 0.41 7.19
C TYR A 37 3.92 -0.09 5.76
N PHE A 38 2.88 0.00 4.98
CA PHE A 38 2.94 -0.29 3.56
C PHE A 38 3.22 0.99 2.78
N ASP A 39 4.28 0.97 1.98
CA ASP A 39 4.62 2.08 1.08
C ASP A 39 3.88 1.88 -0.25
N ARG A 40 2.88 2.69 -0.47
CA ARG A 40 2.03 2.62 -1.65
C ARG A 40 2.78 2.93 -2.95
N VAL A 41 3.80 3.77 -2.86
CA VAL A 41 4.57 4.19 -4.03
C VAL A 41 5.53 3.10 -4.49
N CYS A 42 6.30 2.55 -3.55
CA CYS A 42 7.29 1.51 -3.86
C CYS A 42 6.76 0.10 -3.71
N LYS A 43 5.56 -0.05 -3.14
CA LYS A 43 4.91 -1.34 -2.88
C LYS A 43 5.78 -2.25 -2.01
N LYS A 44 6.30 -1.67 -0.95
CA LYS A 44 7.14 -2.36 0.02
C LYS A 44 6.67 -2.09 1.44
N PHE A 45 7.10 -2.93 2.36
CA PHE A 45 6.81 -2.74 3.78
C PHE A 45 8.06 -2.21 4.47
N TYR A 46 7.86 -1.29 5.41
CA TYR A 46 8.95 -0.71 6.21
C TYR A 46 8.58 -0.74 7.67
N GLU A 47 9.58 -0.97 8.50
CA GLU A 47 9.41 -0.79 9.93
C GLU A 47 9.31 0.71 10.23
N PRO A 48 8.56 1.10 11.28
CA PRO A 48 8.46 2.50 11.65
C PRO A 48 9.85 3.10 11.89
N ASN A 49 10.03 4.31 11.37
CA ASN A 49 11.22 5.08 11.66
C ASN A 49 10.84 6.57 11.71
N GLU A 50 11.77 7.37 12.18
CA GLU A 50 11.51 8.79 12.40
C GLU A 50 11.09 9.53 11.14
N ASP A 51 11.72 9.23 10.02
CA ASP A 51 11.39 9.89 8.75
C ASP A 51 10.01 9.50 8.25
N ILE A 52 9.66 8.24 8.36
CA ILE A 52 8.33 7.79 7.96
C ILE A 52 7.26 8.44 8.85
N GLU A 53 7.52 8.54 10.15
CA GLU A 53 6.58 9.19 11.05
C GLU A 53 6.41 10.67 10.71
N ARG A 54 7.47 11.36 10.33
CA ARG A 54 7.38 12.74 9.88
C ARG A 54 6.53 12.85 8.61
N ALA A 55 6.73 11.94 7.67
CA ALA A 55 5.96 11.91 6.42
C ALA A 55 4.48 11.68 6.70
N ARG A 56 4.16 10.83 7.67
CA ARG A 56 2.78 10.51 8.01
C ARG A 56 2.04 11.67 8.68
N LYS A 57 2.75 12.63 9.24
CA LYS A 57 2.14 13.80 9.90
C LYS A 57 1.62 14.83 8.91
N CYS A 58 1.98 14.74 7.65
CA CYS A 58 1.49 15.67 6.64
C CYS A 58 -0.01 15.47 6.43
N GLN A 59 -0.76 16.56 6.44
CA GLN A 59 -2.21 16.52 6.33
C GLN A 59 -2.72 17.05 4.99
N SER A 60 -1.79 17.42 4.11
CA SER A 60 -2.16 17.91 2.78
C SER A 60 -1.00 17.71 1.83
N TRP A 61 -1.29 17.82 0.55
CA TRP A 61 -0.25 17.76 -0.49
C TRP A 61 0.75 18.90 -0.33
N ASP A 62 0.28 20.08 0.11
CA ASP A 62 1.16 21.23 0.32
C ASP A 62 2.17 20.97 1.43
N GLU A 63 1.72 20.38 2.54
CA GLU A 63 2.63 20.04 3.63
C GLU A 63 3.64 18.98 3.20
N ALA A 64 3.20 18.01 2.42
CA ALA A 64 4.09 16.97 1.91
C ALA A 64 5.14 17.57 0.96
N TRP A 65 4.73 18.51 0.13
CA TRP A 65 5.64 19.19 -0.77
C TRP A 65 6.69 20.00 0.01
N ASP A 66 6.24 20.71 1.06
CA ASP A 66 7.15 21.47 1.90
C ASP A 66 8.18 20.56 2.58
N LEU A 67 7.75 19.41 3.05
CA LEU A 67 8.64 18.44 3.66
C LEU A 67 9.66 17.92 2.64
N TYR A 68 9.20 17.61 1.43
CA TYR A 68 10.07 17.16 0.36
C TYR A 68 11.11 18.24 0.02
N GLU A 69 10.67 19.51 -0.07
CA GLU A 69 11.58 20.62 -0.38
C GLU A 69 12.62 20.83 0.71
N SER A 70 12.28 20.49 1.95
CA SER A 70 13.21 20.66 3.07
C SER A 70 14.38 19.68 3.02
N ASP A 71 14.18 18.51 2.39
CA ASP A 71 15.22 17.49 2.26
C ASP A 71 14.95 16.61 1.04
N LYS A 72 15.34 17.12 -0.13
CA LYS A 72 15.07 16.43 -1.39
C LYS A 72 15.84 15.13 -1.56
N ARG A 73 16.82 14.86 -0.71
CA ARG A 73 17.59 13.62 -0.76
C ARG A 73 16.92 12.50 0.01
N ASN A 74 15.94 12.85 0.82
CA ASN A 74 15.26 11.84 1.63
C ASN A 74 14.15 11.21 0.80
N GLU A 75 14.35 9.95 0.43
CA GLU A 75 13.39 9.24 -0.42
C GLU A 75 12.03 9.06 0.23
N TYR A 76 11.96 9.08 1.57
CA TYR A 76 10.69 8.92 2.28
C TYR A 76 9.80 10.16 2.16
N PHE A 77 10.35 11.29 1.76
CA PHE A 77 9.58 12.53 1.65
C PHE A 77 9.00 12.75 0.26
N HIS A 78 9.38 11.91 -0.69
CA HIS A 78 8.86 12.02 -2.06
C HIS A 78 7.45 11.46 -2.14
N ASP A 79 6.50 12.28 -2.60
CA ASP A 79 5.08 11.89 -2.69
C ASP A 79 4.56 11.28 -1.40
N CYS A 80 4.90 11.87 -0.27
CA CYS A 80 4.69 11.22 1.02
C CYS A 80 3.27 11.34 1.58
N TYR A 81 2.41 12.14 0.97
CA TYR A 81 1.04 12.27 1.44
C TYR A 81 0.28 10.97 1.19
N HIS A 82 -0.20 10.34 2.25
CA HIS A 82 -0.86 9.03 2.20
C HIS A 82 0.01 7.94 1.55
N ARG A 83 1.30 8.06 1.68
CA ARG A 83 2.22 7.08 1.10
C ARG A 83 2.42 5.86 2.00
N PHE A 84 2.65 6.10 3.29
CA PHE A 84 2.92 5.03 4.26
C PHE A 84 1.66 4.79 5.08
N LEU A 85 1.09 3.59 4.95
CA LEU A 85 -0.23 3.29 5.49
C LEU A 85 -0.19 2.09 6.42
N THR A 86 -0.99 2.16 7.48
CA THR A 86 -1.30 0.98 8.27
C THR A 86 -2.30 0.13 7.49
N TYR A 87 -2.49 -1.10 7.94
CA TYR A 87 -3.49 -1.98 7.33
C TYR A 87 -4.89 -1.36 7.42
N GLU A 88 -5.23 -0.77 8.57
CA GLU A 88 -6.52 -0.13 8.75
C GLU A 88 -6.71 1.06 7.81
N GLU A 89 -5.68 1.90 7.68
CA GLU A 89 -5.74 3.05 6.79
C GLU A 89 -5.90 2.63 5.33
N PHE A 90 -5.23 1.57 4.95
CA PHE A 90 -5.32 1.06 3.59
C PHE A 90 -6.76 0.63 3.26
N ASN A 91 -7.42 -0.02 4.18
CA ASN A 91 -8.77 -0.53 3.96
C ASN A 91 -9.85 0.54 4.12
N ASP A 92 -9.52 1.66 4.77
CA ASP A 92 -10.47 2.74 5.04
C ASP A 92 -10.12 3.99 4.23
N TRP A 93 -9.72 3.80 3.01
CA TRP A 93 -9.23 4.88 2.18
C TRP A 93 -10.40 5.61 1.52
N GLU A 94 -10.83 6.71 2.14
CA GLU A 94 -11.99 7.47 1.70
C GLU A 94 -11.70 8.57 0.68
N TYR A 95 -10.43 8.85 0.42
CA TYR A 95 -10.07 10.01 -0.41
C TYR A 95 -10.28 9.82 -1.89
N ILE A 96 -10.26 8.60 -2.31
CA ILE A 96 -10.46 8.25 -3.71
C ILE A 96 -11.40 7.07 -3.70
N ASP A 97 -12.26 7.04 -4.67
CA ASP A 97 -13.27 5.99 -4.80
C ASP A 97 -12.65 4.67 -5.24
N PHE A 98 -11.64 4.23 -4.52
CA PHE A 98 -11.01 2.94 -4.80
C PHE A 98 -11.55 1.89 -3.85
N GLU A 99 -11.72 0.71 -4.38
CA GLU A 99 -12.03 -0.45 -3.56
C GLU A 99 -10.74 -1.21 -3.32
N THR A 100 -10.60 -1.74 -2.12
CA THR A 100 -9.45 -2.57 -1.79
C THR A 100 -9.85 -4.03 -1.83
N TYR A 101 -8.88 -4.88 -2.03
CA TYR A 101 -9.09 -6.32 -2.02
C TYR A 101 -7.87 -6.99 -1.41
N ASP A 102 -8.11 -8.15 -0.84
CA ASP A 102 -7.02 -9.00 -0.39
C ASP A 102 -7.44 -10.46 -0.56
N ALA A 103 -6.44 -11.30 -0.64
CA ALA A 103 -6.67 -12.73 -0.78
C ALA A 103 -5.39 -13.48 -0.46
N GLU A 104 -5.53 -14.75 -0.10
CA GLU A 104 -4.37 -15.57 0.19
C GLU A 104 -4.46 -16.89 -0.58
N TYR A 105 -3.31 -17.47 -0.82
CA TYR A 105 -3.26 -18.82 -1.36
C TYR A 105 -1.99 -19.51 -0.87
N THR A 106 -2.04 -20.83 -0.89
CA THR A 106 -0.92 -21.64 -0.45
C THR A 106 -0.31 -22.31 -1.68
N THR A 107 1.00 -22.19 -1.82
CA THR A 107 1.72 -22.82 -2.92
C THR A 107 1.79 -24.32 -2.72
N ASP A 108 2.22 -25.03 -3.77
CA ASP A 108 2.39 -26.49 -3.70
C ASP A 108 3.39 -26.90 -2.63
N LYS A 109 4.29 -25.99 -2.26
CA LYS A 109 5.30 -26.26 -1.23
C LYS A 109 4.82 -25.92 0.17
N GLY A 110 3.58 -25.49 0.31
CA GLY A 110 3.01 -25.16 1.61
C GLY A 110 3.25 -23.73 2.06
N GLU A 111 3.80 -22.88 1.22
CA GLU A 111 4.00 -21.48 1.55
C GLU A 111 2.72 -20.69 1.33
N THR A 112 2.38 -19.83 2.28
CA THR A 112 1.22 -18.96 2.15
C THR A 112 1.67 -17.60 1.61
N VAL A 113 0.98 -17.16 0.57
CA VAL A 113 1.26 -15.89 -0.08
C VAL A 113 -0.02 -15.04 -0.04
N HIS A 114 0.15 -13.76 0.20
CA HIS A 114 -0.96 -12.81 0.21
C HIS A 114 -0.86 -11.89 -0.99
N ALA A 115 -2.00 -11.61 -1.61
CA ALA A 115 -2.10 -10.64 -2.67
C ALA A 115 -3.13 -9.60 -2.24
N PHE A 116 -2.79 -8.33 -2.39
CA PHE A 116 -3.70 -7.26 -2.01
C PHE A 116 -3.49 -6.06 -2.92
N GLY A 117 -4.42 -5.15 -2.89
CA GLY A 117 -4.30 -3.97 -3.71
C GLY A 117 -5.60 -3.17 -3.74
N TYR A 118 -5.72 -2.33 -4.74
CA TYR A 118 -6.89 -1.50 -4.92
C TYR A 118 -7.19 -1.33 -6.39
N TYR A 119 -8.43 -0.99 -6.69
CA TYR A 119 -8.83 -0.66 -8.05
C TYR A 119 -9.94 0.38 -8.01
N GLY A 120 -10.09 1.09 -9.10
CA GLY A 120 -11.12 2.11 -9.22
C GLY A 120 -11.04 2.80 -10.57
N HIS A 121 -11.80 3.88 -10.70
CA HIS A 121 -11.81 4.67 -11.92
C HIS A 121 -11.20 6.04 -11.66
N ASP A 122 -10.59 6.59 -12.66
CA ASP A 122 -10.05 7.94 -12.60
C ASP A 122 -11.14 8.99 -12.36
#